data_89feee5f40bde117c9370b751e43d48b
#
_entry.id   89feee5f40bde117c9370b751e43d48b
#
_cell.length_a   1.000
_cell.length_b   1.000
_cell.length_c   1.000
_cell.angle_alpha   90.00
_cell.angle_beta   90.00
_cell.angle_gamma   90.00
#
_symmetry.space_group_name_H-M   'P 1'
#
loop_
_entity.id
_entity.type
_entity.pdbx_description
1 polymer ?
#
loop_
_entity_poly.entity_id
_entity_poly.type
_entity_poly.pdbx_seq_one_letter_code
_entity_poly.pdbx_strand_id
1 'polypeptide(L)'
;DKTIQKKSFIDHINAAKDLNVPVIVHSRDAENDTYEILKREKKNSNLKILIHCFTGSKEFAHKLIDIGSYISISGIVTFKNSLNLVNTVQNIPLENLLVETDSPYLSPVPF
;
A
#
# COMPACT_ATOMS: atom_id res chain seq x y z
N ASP A 1 -7.88 16.60 -10.56
CA ASP A 1 -6.77 16.73 -11.49
C ASP A 1 -5.58 15.88 -11.02
N LYS A 2 -5.10 15.03 -11.90
CA LYS A 2 -3.99 14.10 -11.60
C LYS A 2 -2.70 14.82 -11.25
N THR A 3 -2.43 15.95 -11.88
CA THR A 3 -1.20 16.72 -11.61
C THR A 3 -1.20 17.27 -10.20
N ILE A 4 -2.32 17.79 -9.74
CA ILE A 4 -2.49 18.32 -8.38
C ILE A 4 -2.41 17.17 -7.37
N GLN A 5 -3.03 16.02 -7.66
CA GLN A 5 -2.97 14.83 -6.80
C GLN A 5 -1.55 14.31 -6.64
N LYS A 6 -0.78 14.24 -7.73
CA LYS A 6 0.62 13.81 -7.69
C LYS A 6 1.46 14.76 -6.86
N LYS A 7 1.29 16.08 -7.07
CA LYS A 7 2.02 17.07 -6.29
C LYS A 7 1.71 16.96 -4.81
N SER A 8 0.44 16.84 -4.46
CA SER A 8 0.01 16.68 -3.07
C SER A 8 0.62 15.43 -2.44
N PHE A 9 0.64 14.33 -3.17
CA PHE A 9 1.25 13.08 -2.72
C PHE A 9 2.73 13.25 -2.44
N ILE A 10 3.46 13.88 -3.36
CA ILE A 10 4.90 14.14 -3.20
C ILE A 10 5.14 15.05 -1.99
N ASP A 11 4.32 16.08 -1.80
CA ASP A 11 4.43 16.97 -0.65
C ASP A 11 4.26 16.22 0.67
N HIS A 12 3.31 15.27 0.75
CA HIS A 12 3.11 14.42 1.92
C HIS A 12 4.33 13.51 2.17
N ILE A 13 4.89 12.95 1.12
CA ILE A 13 6.10 12.12 1.23
C ILE A 13 7.27 12.94 1.77
N ASN A 14 7.46 14.14 1.25
CA ASN A 14 8.54 15.03 1.71
C ASN A 14 8.37 15.40 3.18
N ALA A 15 7.13 15.68 3.61
CA ALA A 15 6.84 15.93 5.02
C ALA A 15 7.18 14.71 5.89
N ALA A 16 6.85 13.51 5.43
CA ALA A 16 7.19 12.28 6.15
C ALA A 16 8.70 12.10 6.29
N LYS A 17 9.46 12.39 5.23
CA LYS A 17 10.93 12.36 5.27
C LYS A 17 11.49 13.35 6.28
N ASP A 18 11.00 14.58 6.25
CA ASP A 18 11.46 15.65 7.13
C ASP A 18 11.20 15.34 8.60
N LEU A 19 10.05 14.73 8.88
CA LEU A 19 9.64 14.36 10.24
C LEU A 19 10.16 12.99 10.67
N ASN A 20 10.77 12.23 9.76
CA ASN A 20 11.24 10.86 9.99
C ASN A 20 10.11 9.94 10.48
N VAL A 21 8.96 10.02 9.82
CA VAL A 21 7.80 9.16 10.09
C VAL A 21 7.43 8.38 8.84
N PRO A 22 6.76 7.22 8.99
CA PRO A 22 6.28 6.46 7.83
C PRO A 22 5.21 7.22 7.05
N VAL A 23 5.15 6.98 5.74
CA VAL A 23 4.03 7.44 4.92
C VAL A 23 3.03 6.29 4.75
N ILE A 24 1.76 6.58 4.98
CA ILE A 24 0.67 5.64 4.79
C ILE A 24 -0.02 6.00 3.48
N VAL A 25 -0.08 5.04 2.57
CA VAL A 25 -0.57 5.25 1.21
C VAL A 25 -1.84 4.44 1.00
N HIS A 26 -2.87 5.09 0.50
CA HIS A 26 -4.07 4.44 -0.01
C HIS A 26 -4.05 4.59 -1.53
N SER A 27 -3.99 3.46 -2.25
CA SER A 27 -3.95 3.47 -3.71
C SER A 27 -5.18 2.81 -4.29
N ARG A 28 -5.83 3.51 -5.20
CA ARG A 28 -6.99 2.98 -5.93
C ARG A 28 -6.90 3.45 -7.38
N ASP A 29 -6.87 2.47 -8.30
CA ASP A 29 -6.86 2.73 -9.75
C ASP A 29 -5.70 3.60 -10.24
N ALA A 30 -4.56 3.59 -9.53
CA ALA A 30 -3.39 4.41 -9.86
C ALA A 30 -2.09 3.68 -9.54
N GLU A 31 -2.00 2.37 -9.80
CA GLU A 31 -0.87 1.54 -9.38
C GLU A 31 0.46 2.00 -9.96
N ASN A 32 0.51 2.24 -11.27
CA ASN A 32 1.77 2.61 -11.92
C ASN A 32 2.29 3.97 -11.44
N ASP A 33 1.41 4.97 -11.38
CA ASP A 33 1.80 6.30 -10.92
C ASP A 33 2.26 6.27 -9.46
N THR A 34 1.54 5.55 -8.62
CA THR A 34 1.89 5.39 -7.20
C THR A 34 3.26 4.74 -7.07
N TYR A 35 3.50 3.64 -7.77
CA TYR A 35 4.77 2.93 -7.71
C TYR A 35 5.94 3.82 -8.16
N GLU A 36 5.79 4.51 -9.29
CA GLU A 36 6.87 5.33 -9.84
C GLU A 36 7.24 6.47 -8.88
N ILE A 37 6.25 7.09 -8.26
CA ILE A 37 6.50 8.15 -7.27
C ILE A 37 7.19 7.57 -6.04
N LEU A 38 6.70 6.46 -5.49
CA LEU A 38 7.28 5.85 -4.29
C LEU A 38 8.70 5.36 -4.55
N LYS A 39 8.95 4.75 -5.69
CA LYS A 39 10.28 4.29 -6.08
C LYS A 39 11.28 5.45 -6.13
N ARG A 40 10.89 6.53 -6.78
CA ARG A 40 11.74 7.72 -6.91
C ARG A 40 12.04 8.34 -5.55
N GLU A 41 11.00 8.51 -4.71
CA GLU A 41 11.14 9.18 -3.42
C GLU A 41 11.82 8.30 -2.37
N LYS A 42 11.74 6.98 -2.51
CA LYS A 42 12.44 6.03 -1.63
C LYS A 42 13.94 6.01 -1.89
N LYS A 43 14.34 6.30 -3.11
CA LYS A 43 15.75 6.25 -3.51
C LYS A 43 16.60 7.20 -2.66
N ASN A 44 17.68 6.66 -2.09
CA ASN A 44 18.60 7.43 -1.23
C ASN A 44 17.93 8.02 0.02
N SER A 45 16.86 7.39 0.52
CA SER A 45 16.20 7.85 1.73
C SER A 45 15.84 6.66 2.63
N ASN A 46 15.56 6.95 3.91
CA ASN A 46 15.07 5.97 4.87
C ASN A 46 13.56 5.97 4.98
N LEU A 47 12.87 6.45 3.94
CA LEU A 47 11.41 6.51 3.91
C LEU A 47 10.82 5.13 4.15
N LYS A 48 9.91 5.03 5.11
CA LYS A 48 9.13 3.82 5.37
C LYS A 48 7.75 3.98 4.75
N ILE A 49 7.34 2.99 3.97
CA ILE A 49 6.11 3.03 3.19
C ILE A 49 5.18 1.92 3.68
N LEU A 50 3.95 2.28 3.99
CA LEU A 50 2.87 1.34 4.32
C LEU A 50 1.72 1.53 3.34
N ILE A 51 1.39 0.49 2.61
CA ILE A 51 0.23 0.50 1.73
C ILE A 51 -0.98 0.01 2.51
N HIS A 52 -1.89 0.91 2.79
CA HIS A 52 -3.06 0.68 3.63
C HIS A 52 -4.19 0.00 2.85
N CYS A 53 -4.81 -1.00 3.45
CA CYS A 53 -5.97 -1.69 2.89
C CYS A 53 -5.73 -2.16 1.44
N PHE A 54 -4.68 -2.97 1.26
CA PHE A 54 -4.24 -3.37 -0.07
C PHE A 54 -5.28 -4.25 -0.76
N THR A 55 -5.66 -3.85 -1.96
CA THR A 55 -6.55 -4.60 -2.86
C THR A 55 -6.02 -4.64 -4.29
N GLY A 56 -4.75 -4.31 -4.48
CA GLY A 56 -4.15 -4.18 -5.81
C GLY A 56 -3.74 -5.50 -6.46
N SER A 57 -3.07 -5.39 -7.59
CA SER A 57 -2.61 -6.54 -8.36
C SER A 57 -1.39 -7.20 -7.71
N LYS A 58 -1.14 -8.45 -8.11
CA LYS A 58 0.04 -9.19 -7.69
C LYS A 58 1.32 -8.50 -8.14
N GLU A 59 1.33 -7.98 -9.36
CA GLU A 59 2.47 -7.26 -9.92
C GLU A 59 2.79 -6.01 -9.11
N PHE A 60 1.77 -5.25 -8.75
CA PHE A 60 1.92 -4.06 -7.91
C PHE A 60 2.48 -4.43 -6.53
N ALA A 61 1.96 -5.50 -5.92
CA ALA A 61 2.46 -5.98 -4.64
C ALA A 61 3.95 -6.33 -4.71
N HIS A 62 4.36 -7.08 -5.74
CA HIS A 62 5.77 -7.44 -5.92
C HIS A 62 6.67 -6.22 -6.08
N LYS A 63 6.25 -5.25 -6.87
CA LYS A 63 7.01 -4.00 -7.07
C LYS A 63 7.17 -3.24 -5.77
N LEU A 64 6.12 -3.16 -4.97
CA LEU A 64 6.15 -2.47 -3.68
C LEU A 64 7.08 -3.17 -2.69
N ILE A 65 7.04 -4.50 -2.65
CA ILE A 65 7.94 -5.29 -1.80
C ILE A 65 9.40 -5.07 -2.21
N ASP A 66 9.68 -5.00 -3.51
CA ASP A 66 11.04 -4.79 -4.02
C ASP A 66 11.64 -3.47 -3.56
N ILE A 67 10.82 -2.45 -3.31
CA ILE A 67 11.29 -1.18 -2.75
C ILE A 67 11.17 -1.12 -1.22
N GLY A 68 10.90 -2.24 -0.58
CA GLY A 68 10.90 -2.35 0.89
C GLY A 68 9.64 -1.85 1.57
N SER A 69 8.51 -1.84 0.86
CA SER A 69 7.24 -1.41 1.44
C SER A 69 6.62 -2.48 2.32
N TYR A 70 5.79 -2.04 3.27
CA TYR A 70 4.90 -2.90 4.04
C TYR A 70 3.51 -2.85 3.45
N ILE A 71 2.79 -3.96 3.50
CA ILE A 71 1.44 -4.09 2.94
C ILE A 71 0.49 -4.50 4.04
N SER A 72 -0.59 -3.75 4.19
CA SER A 72 -1.60 -3.98 5.22
C SER A 72 -2.86 -4.58 4.61
N ILE A 73 -3.35 -5.64 5.23
CA ILE A 73 -4.49 -6.43 4.75
C ILE A 73 -5.66 -6.25 5.72
N SER A 74 -6.82 -5.90 5.18
CA SER A 74 -8.07 -5.76 5.93
C SER A 74 -8.99 -6.97 5.73
N GLY A 75 -10.16 -6.93 6.35
CA GLY A 75 -11.15 -8.00 6.27
C GLY A 75 -11.62 -8.34 4.86
N ILE A 76 -11.40 -7.47 3.88
CA ILE A 76 -11.82 -7.68 2.49
C ILE A 76 -11.20 -8.96 1.90
N VAL A 77 -10.04 -9.40 2.40
CA VAL A 77 -9.38 -10.62 1.93
C VAL A 77 -10.24 -11.87 2.19
N THR A 78 -11.15 -11.81 3.14
CA THR A 78 -12.05 -12.94 3.48
C THR A 78 -13.31 -12.99 2.63
N PHE A 79 -13.55 -12.01 1.76
CA PHE A 79 -14.75 -11.93 0.94
C PHE A 79 -14.70 -12.95 -0.19
N LYS A 80 -15.88 -13.46 -0.60
CA LYS A 80 -15.99 -14.50 -1.64
C LYS A 80 -15.34 -14.12 -2.96
N ASN A 81 -15.36 -12.84 -3.32
CA ASN A 81 -14.86 -12.35 -4.60
C ASN A 81 -13.38 -11.95 -4.54
N SER A 82 -12.67 -12.35 -3.50
CA SER A 82 -11.29 -11.90 -3.25
C SER A 82 -10.24 -12.99 -3.49
N LEU A 83 -10.51 -13.99 -4.34
CA LEU A 83 -9.56 -15.09 -4.60
C LEU A 83 -8.23 -14.58 -5.15
N ASN A 84 -8.25 -13.60 -6.06
CA ASN A 84 -7.03 -13.02 -6.60
C ASN A 84 -6.23 -12.31 -5.51
N LEU A 85 -6.91 -11.62 -4.61
CA LEU A 85 -6.26 -10.96 -3.47
C LEU A 85 -5.65 -11.99 -2.52
N VAL A 86 -6.35 -13.09 -2.25
CA VAL A 86 -5.83 -14.18 -1.42
C VAL A 86 -4.54 -14.73 -2.02
N ASN A 87 -4.52 -15.02 -3.32
CA ASN A 87 -3.33 -15.49 -4.01
C ASN A 87 -2.18 -14.50 -3.90
N THR A 88 -2.46 -13.21 -4.05
CA THR A 88 -1.45 -12.15 -3.91
C THR A 88 -0.88 -12.15 -2.50
N VAL A 89 -1.73 -12.18 -1.48
CA VAL A 89 -1.32 -12.12 -0.07
C VAL A 89 -0.45 -13.32 0.30
N GLN A 90 -0.79 -14.51 -0.21
CA GLN A 90 -0.01 -15.73 0.06
C GLN A 90 1.43 -15.64 -0.47
N ASN A 91 1.69 -14.75 -1.42
CA ASN A 91 3.02 -14.56 -2.01
C ASN A 91 3.78 -13.37 -1.40
N ILE A 92 3.21 -12.69 -0.40
CA ILE A 92 3.88 -11.58 0.28
C ILE A 92 4.71 -12.14 1.44
N PRO A 93 6.01 -11.78 1.55
CA PRO A 93 6.81 -12.18 2.71
C PRO A 93 6.16 -11.73 4.02
N LEU A 94 6.16 -12.59 5.01
CA LEU A 94 5.47 -12.32 6.29
C LEU A 94 6.00 -11.06 6.97
N GLU A 95 7.30 -10.78 6.86
CA GLU A 95 7.92 -9.60 7.45
C GLU A 95 7.47 -8.27 6.79
N ASN A 96 6.83 -8.34 5.63
CA ASN A 96 6.29 -7.18 4.91
C ASN A 96 4.78 -7.05 5.05
N LEU A 97 4.15 -7.94 5.83
CA LEU A 97 2.69 -8.05 5.90
C LEU A 97 2.18 -7.56 7.25
N LEU A 98 1.18 -6.69 7.23
CA LEU A 98 0.46 -6.23 8.41
C LEU A 98 -1.03 -6.53 8.26
N VAL A 99 -1.74 -6.61 9.37
CA VAL A 99 -3.19 -6.76 9.36
C VAL A 99 -3.83 -5.56 10.05
N GLU A 100 -5.02 -5.22 9.59
CA GLU A 100 -5.73 -4.03 10.07
C GLU A 100 -7.23 -4.21 9.96
N THR A 101 -7.97 -3.20 10.44
CA THR A 101 -9.41 -3.08 10.20
C THR A 101 -9.71 -1.72 9.59
N ASP A 102 -10.80 -1.67 8.83
CA ASP A 102 -11.37 -0.42 8.35
C ASP A 102 -12.71 -0.18 9.03
N SER A 103 -12.77 -0.61 10.29
CA SER A 103 -14.00 -0.55 11.09
C SER A 103 -14.65 0.81 11.05
N PRO A 104 -15.98 0.88 10.98
CA PRO A 104 -16.95 -0.24 11.02
C PRO A 104 -17.17 -0.93 9.67
N TYR A 105 -16.38 -0.62 8.67
CA TYR A 105 -16.49 -1.17 7.32
C TYR A 105 -15.62 -2.41 7.15
N LEU A 106 -15.89 -3.20 6.12
CA LEU A 106 -15.08 -4.33 5.67
C LEU A 106 -14.85 -5.39 6.76
N SER A 107 -15.90 -5.71 7.52
CA SER A 107 -15.80 -6.79 8.52
C SER A 107 -15.41 -8.10 7.85
N PRO A 108 -14.46 -8.87 8.43
CA PRO A 108 -14.11 -10.16 7.86
C PRO A 108 -15.27 -11.14 7.96
N VAL A 109 -15.39 -12.02 6.94
CA VAL A 109 -16.36 -13.12 6.98
C VAL A 109 -15.88 -14.15 8.02
N PRO A 110 -16.74 -14.69 8.89
CA PRO A 110 -18.22 -14.58 8.94
C PRO A 110 -18.77 -13.50 9.90
N PHE A 111 -17.97 -12.58 10.32
CA PHE A 111 -18.39 -11.56 11.31
C PHE A 111 -19.08 -10.33 10.73
#